data_8665e6b256d04171d4fb15bb8cccdee9
#
_entry.id   8665e6b256d04171d4fb15bb8cccdee9
#
_cell.length_a   1.000
_cell.length_b   1.000
_cell.length_c   1.000
_cell.angle_alpha   90.00
_cell.angle_beta   90.00
_cell.angle_gamma   90.00
#
_symmetry.space_group_name_H-M   'P 1'
#
loop_
_entity.id
_entity.type
_entity.pdbx_description
1 polymer ?
#
loop_
_entity_poly.entity_id
_entity_poly.type
_entity_poly.pdbx_seq_one_letter_code
_entity_poly.pdbx_strand_id
1 'polypeptide(L)'
;MKFRKCIMACVVAAAIVVTSAVTAMAAGSIDKNGKADGYKVEVVNKDTPVYQEIKKTYEILPPAILAVNEGKYKMKDFIADMIKEAGQNTKLTEAAKENLTQIAEKLEGTEFVTAFYSLTEDENSDVKVEKTEDGKYKVTLTVQNLTKDLTGLKVLAYNAAKGEWEIVEIPADAINLEDHTVTITLEDISLFSIISDDPAAAK
;
A
#
# COMPACT_ATOMS: atom_id res chain seq x y z
N MET A 1 37.81 -63.60 -9.49
CA MET A 1 36.75 -62.77 -8.85
C MET A 1 37.24 -61.33 -8.87
N LYS A 2 36.68 -60.52 -9.76
CA LYS A 2 36.97 -59.06 -9.83
C LYS A 2 35.66 -58.34 -9.79
N PHE A 3 35.38 -57.68 -8.66
CA PHE A 3 34.21 -56.80 -8.45
C PHE A 3 34.46 -55.50 -9.21
N ARG A 4 33.67 -55.22 -10.22
CA ARG A 4 33.57 -53.93 -10.89
C ARG A 4 32.61 -53.04 -10.08
N LYS A 5 33.15 -51.98 -9.44
CA LYS A 5 32.35 -50.94 -8.82
C LYS A 5 31.82 -50.00 -9.90
N CYS A 6 30.51 -50.03 -10.14
CA CYS A 6 29.83 -49.00 -10.91
C CYS A 6 29.67 -47.76 -10.01
N ILE A 7 30.34 -46.68 -10.39
CA ILE A 7 30.14 -45.38 -9.79
C ILE A 7 28.99 -44.74 -10.59
N MET A 8 27.83 -44.67 -9.94
CA MET A 8 26.67 -43.95 -10.46
C MET A 8 26.88 -42.46 -10.09
N ALA A 9 27.20 -41.64 -11.09
CA ALA A 9 27.25 -40.19 -10.93
C ALA A 9 25.80 -39.68 -10.93
N CYS A 10 25.29 -39.35 -9.77
CA CYS A 10 24.06 -38.58 -9.64
C CYS A 10 24.33 -37.12 -10.02
N VAL A 11 23.93 -36.76 -11.23
CA VAL A 11 23.82 -35.33 -11.59
C VAL A 11 22.62 -34.76 -10.87
N VAL A 12 22.88 -34.06 -9.79
CA VAL A 12 21.87 -33.23 -9.13
C VAL A 12 21.71 -31.97 -9.97
N ALA A 13 20.73 -31.95 -10.83
CA ALA A 13 20.25 -30.72 -11.46
C ALA A 13 19.61 -29.86 -10.35
N ALA A 14 20.37 -28.90 -9.84
CA ALA A 14 19.81 -27.87 -9.01
C ALA A 14 18.90 -27.00 -9.89
N ALA A 15 17.62 -27.29 -9.88
CA ALA A 15 16.61 -26.38 -10.36
C ALA A 15 16.63 -25.17 -9.43
N ILE A 16 17.23 -24.07 -9.90
CA ILE A 16 17.07 -22.76 -9.28
C ILE A 16 15.60 -22.39 -9.52
N VAL A 17 14.77 -22.74 -8.57
CA VAL A 17 13.44 -22.15 -8.46
C VAL A 17 13.68 -20.70 -8.06
N VAL A 18 13.69 -19.81 -9.03
CA VAL A 18 13.51 -18.39 -8.77
C VAL A 18 12.07 -18.27 -8.29
N THR A 19 11.89 -18.48 -7.00
CA THR A 19 10.71 -18.00 -6.32
C THR A 19 10.86 -16.49 -6.35
N SER A 20 10.23 -15.84 -7.35
CA SER A 20 9.82 -14.46 -7.18
C SER A 20 9.08 -14.47 -5.84
N ALA A 21 9.72 -13.89 -4.83
CA ALA A 21 9.07 -13.62 -3.57
C ALA A 21 7.92 -12.68 -3.90
N VAL A 22 6.76 -13.25 -4.18
CA VAL A 22 5.50 -12.55 -4.05
C VAL A 22 5.49 -12.25 -2.56
N THR A 23 5.89 -11.04 -2.21
CA THR A 23 5.71 -10.51 -0.86
C THR A 23 4.22 -10.56 -0.63
N ALA A 24 3.76 -11.65 -0.03
CA ALA A 24 2.43 -11.70 0.54
C ALA A 24 2.42 -10.55 1.53
N MET A 25 1.67 -9.49 1.20
CA MET A 25 1.49 -8.37 2.11
C MET A 25 0.82 -8.92 3.35
N ALA A 26 1.63 -9.14 4.39
CA ALA A 26 1.09 -9.45 5.68
C ALA A 26 0.43 -8.17 6.20
N ALA A 27 -0.83 -8.27 6.60
CA ALA A 27 -1.44 -7.24 7.42
C ALA A 27 -0.48 -6.96 8.59
N GLY A 28 0.11 -5.75 8.64
CA GLY A 28 1.11 -5.42 9.66
C GLY A 28 2.46 -4.95 9.12
N SER A 29 2.58 -4.61 7.84
CA SER A 29 3.83 -4.08 7.26
C SER A 29 4.23 -2.69 7.80
N ILE A 30 3.31 -1.95 8.40
CA ILE A 30 3.63 -0.77 9.20
C ILE A 30 3.62 -1.19 10.67
N ASP A 31 4.71 -0.90 11.37
CA ASP A 31 4.82 -1.19 12.80
C ASP A 31 3.87 -0.27 13.58
N LYS A 32 2.85 -0.86 14.19
CA LYS A 32 1.87 -0.12 15.01
C LYS A 32 2.47 0.48 16.27
N ASN A 33 3.62 -0.07 16.73
CA ASN A 33 4.38 0.42 17.87
C ASN A 33 5.57 1.30 17.41
N GLY A 34 5.76 1.42 16.08
CA GLY A 34 6.75 2.30 15.49
C GLY A 34 6.33 3.76 15.65
N LYS A 35 7.31 4.64 15.45
CA LYS A 35 7.10 6.09 15.56
C LYS A 35 6.08 6.53 14.48
N ALA A 36 4.92 6.92 14.92
CA ALA A 36 3.93 7.61 14.10
C ALA A 36 3.67 9.03 14.65
N ASP A 37 4.68 9.61 15.28
CA ASP A 37 4.79 11.02 15.68
C ASP A 37 3.46 11.68 16.12
N GLY A 38 2.79 11.09 17.12
CA GLY A 38 1.51 11.61 17.62
C GLY A 38 0.27 11.05 16.94
N TYR A 39 0.42 10.05 16.09
CA TYR A 39 -0.69 9.37 15.43
C TYR A 39 -0.86 7.93 15.90
N LYS A 40 -2.11 7.50 15.98
CA LYS A 40 -2.49 6.10 16.06
C LYS A 40 -2.63 5.54 14.65
N VAL A 41 -1.86 4.48 14.35
CA VAL A 41 -1.91 3.77 13.07
C VAL A 41 -2.79 2.54 13.21
N GLU A 42 -3.77 2.38 12.32
CA GLU A 42 -4.69 1.24 12.35
C GLU A 42 -4.87 0.65 10.95
N VAL A 43 -4.79 -0.69 10.82
CA VAL A 43 -5.17 -1.37 9.59
C VAL A 43 -6.66 -1.22 9.38
N VAL A 44 -7.05 -0.74 8.20
CA VAL A 44 -8.46 -0.53 7.88
C VAL A 44 -9.20 -1.86 7.86
N ASN A 45 -10.28 -1.92 8.62
CA ASN A 45 -11.19 -3.05 8.72
C ASN A 45 -12.64 -2.54 8.74
N LYS A 46 -13.61 -3.46 8.84
CA LYS A 46 -15.04 -3.10 8.78
C LYS A 46 -15.49 -2.18 9.90
N ASP A 47 -14.78 -2.14 11.01
CA ASP A 47 -15.15 -1.36 12.20
C ASP A 47 -14.46 0.00 12.24
N THR A 48 -13.47 0.25 11.37
CA THR A 48 -12.79 1.54 11.30
C THR A 48 -13.73 2.63 10.78
N PRO A 49 -13.68 3.85 11.37
CA PRO A 49 -14.53 4.96 10.93
C PRO A 49 -14.39 5.29 9.45
N VAL A 50 -13.15 5.27 8.93
CA VAL A 50 -12.87 5.57 7.53
C VAL A 50 -13.51 4.54 6.58
N TYR A 51 -13.54 3.25 6.96
CA TYR A 51 -14.24 2.24 6.16
C TYR A 51 -15.73 2.55 6.04
N GLN A 52 -16.36 2.92 7.16
CA GLN A 52 -17.78 3.26 7.17
C GLN A 52 -18.07 4.54 6.37
N GLU A 53 -17.11 5.49 6.33
CA GLU A 53 -17.24 6.70 5.52
C GLU A 53 -17.17 6.38 4.03
N ILE A 54 -16.14 5.65 3.60
CA ILE A 54 -15.94 5.26 2.20
C ILE A 54 -17.14 4.44 1.68
N LYS A 55 -17.71 3.56 2.52
CA LYS A 55 -18.89 2.75 2.19
C LYS A 55 -20.14 3.57 1.88
N LYS A 56 -20.24 4.81 2.34
CA LYS A 56 -21.37 5.69 1.99
C LYS A 56 -21.31 6.13 0.53
N THR A 57 -20.12 6.29 -0.01
CA THR A 57 -19.85 6.80 -1.35
C THR A 57 -19.63 5.69 -2.37
N TYR A 58 -18.87 4.65 -1.98
CA TYR A 58 -18.45 3.57 -2.86
C TYR A 58 -19.12 2.24 -2.47
N GLU A 59 -19.40 1.41 -3.47
CA GLU A 59 -20.05 0.10 -3.28
C GLU A 59 -19.06 -1.07 -3.45
N ILE A 60 -18.09 -0.92 -4.37
CA ILE A 60 -17.13 -1.96 -4.76
C ILE A 60 -15.80 -1.78 -4.04
N LEU A 61 -15.31 -0.56 -3.86
CA LEU A 61 -14.00 -0.29 -3.28
C LEU A 61 -13.86 -0.69 -1.80
N PRO A 62 -14.86 -0.54 -0.91
CA PRO A 62 -14.69 -0.94 0.48
C PRO A 62 -14.33 -2.43 0.64
N PRO A 63 -15.02 -3.41 0.03
CA PRO A 63 -14.60 -4.81 0.07
C PRO A 63 -13.25 -5.05 -0.62
N ALA A 64 -12.88 -4.30 -1.68
CA ALA A 64 -11.59 -4.40 -2.33
C ALA A 64 -10.44 -4.00 -1.39
N ILE A 65 -10.59 -2.92 -0.62
CA ILE A 65 -9.64 -2.50 0.43
C ILE A 65 -9.40 -3.62 1.43
N LEU A 66 -10.45 -4.28 1.91
CA LEU A 66 -10.30 -5.41 2.82
C LEU A 66 -9.60 -6.60 2.17
N ALA A 67 -9.89 -6.88 0.90
CA ALA A 67 -9.24 -7.95 0.17
C ALA A 67 -7.74 -7.69 -0.04
N VAL A 68 -7.33 -6.44 -0.26
CA VAL A 68 -5.92 -6.04 -0.24
C VAL A 68 -5.31 -6.29 1.14
N ASN A 69 -5.97 -5.84 2.21
CA ASN A 69 -5.47 -6.00 3.58
C ASN A 69 -5.35 -7.46 4.02
N GLU A 70 -6.16 -8.34 3.45
CA GLU A 70 -6.11 -9.78 3.65
C GLU A 70 -5.11 -10.49 2.71
N GLY A 71 -4.40 -9.77 1.84
CA GLY A 71 -3.47 -10.32 0.86
C GLY A 71 -4.13 -11.11 -0.28
N LYS A 72 -5.45 -10.96 -0.45
CA LYS A 72 -6.22 -11.65 -1.50
C LYS A 72 -6.19 -10.94 -2.83
N TYR A 73 -6.07 -9.61 -2.81
CA TYR A 73 -6.04 -8.75 -4.00
C TYR A 73 -4.64 -8.23 -4.26
N LYS A 74 -4.26 -8.23 -5.53
CA LYS A 74 -3.12 -7.51 -6.08
C LYS A 74 -3.57 -6.16 -6.65
N MET A 75 -2.62 -5.32 -7.02
CA MET A 75 -2.90 -4.01 -7.61
C MET A 75 -3.84 -4.12 -8.83
N LYS A 76 -3.61 -5.07 -9.73
CA LYS A 76 -4.47 -5.28 -10.91
C LYS A 76 -5.95 -5.55 -10.57
N ASP A 77 -6.20 -6.25 -9.46
CA ASP A 77 -7.57 -6.56 -9.02
C ASP A 77 -8.23 -5.30 -8.46
N PHE A 78 -7.46 -4.50 -7.70
CA PHE A 78 -7.91 -3.22 -7.18
C PHE A 78 -8.18 -2.19 -8.29
N ILE A 79 -7.31 -2.10 -9.30
CA ILE A 79 -7.52 -1.26 -10.50
C ILE A 79 -8.81 -1.65 -11.21
N ALA A 80 -9.04 -2.96 -11.42
CA ALA A 80 -10.26 -3.43 -12.06
C ALA A 80 -11.52 -3.03 -11.28
N ASP A 81 -11.48 -3.08 -9.96
CA ASP A 81 -12.59 -2.65 -9.11
C ASP A 81 -12.76 -1.12 -9.11
N MET A 82 -11.68 -0.32 -9.20
CA MET A 82 -11.79 1.13 -9.39
C MET A 82 -12.50 1.49 -10.70
N ILE A 83 -12.13 0.86 -11.80
CA ILE A 83 -12.76 1.07 -13.12
C ILE A 83 -14.22 0.63 -13.08
N LYS A 84 -14.52 -0.50 -12.46
CA LYS A 84 -15.88 -1.00 -12.30
C LYS A 84 -16.74 -0.07 -11.44
N GLU A 85 -16.18 0.45 -10.34
CA GLU A 85 -16.84 1.45 -9.48
C GLU A 85 -17.19 2.70 -10.29
N ALA A 86 -16.24 3.25 -11.05
CA ALA A 86 -16.46 4.41 -11.89
C ALA A 86 -17.56 4.19 -12.94
N GLY A 87 -17.63 2.98 -13.52
CA GLY A 87 -18.60 2.66 -14.56
C GLY A 87 -20.00 2.30 -14.06
N GLN A 88 -20.13 1.75 -12.86
CA GLN A 88 -21.37 1.15 -12.37
C GLN A 88 -22.04 1.93 -11.22
N ASN A 89 -21.27 2.67 -10.43
CA ASN A 89 -21.83 3.40 -9.30
C ASN A 89 -22.55 4.68 -9.77
N THR A 90 -23.87 4.64 -9.73
CA THR A 90 -24.73 5.77 -10.15
C THR A 90 -24.79 6.91 -9.14
N LYS A 91 -24.24 6.72 -7.94
CA LYS A 91 -24.19 7.76 -6.89
C LYS A 91 -23.00 8.70 -7.08
N LEU A 92 -22.00 8.29 -7.84
CA LEU A 92 -20.81 9.10 -8.08
C LEU A 92 -21.09 10.24 -9.05
N THR A 93 -20.52 11.40 -8.76
CA THR A 93 -20.46 12.52 -9.71
C THR A 93 -19.53 12.17 -10.88
N GLU A 94 -19.69 12.84 -12.01
CA GLU A 94 -18.80 12.63 -13.17
C GLU A 94 -17.33 12.93 -12.80
N ALA A 95 -17.08 13.96 -11.98
CA ALA A 95 -15.74 14.26 -11.48
C ALA A 95 -15.15 13.12 -10.64
N ALA A 96 -15.94 12.49 -9.77
CA ALA A 96 -15.46 11.34 -8.98
C ALA A 96 -15.18 10.11 -9.86
N LYS A 97 -15.99 9.86 -10.89
CA LYS A 97 -15.75 8.79 -11.86
C LYS A 97 -14.49 9.03 -12.67
N GLU A 98 -14.26 10.27 -13.11
CA GLU A 98 -13.06 10.67 -13.82
C GLU A 98 -11.82 10.52 -12.92
N ASN A 99 -11.90 10.96 -11.67
CA ASN A 99 -10.82 10.78 -10.68
C ASN A 99 -10.46 9.29 -10.54
N LEU A 100 -11.45 8.40 -10.32
CA LEU A 100 -11.20 6.96 -10.21
C LEU A 100 -10.50 6.39 -11.44
N THR A 101 -10.93 6.80 -12.64
CA THR A 101 -10.35 6.34 -13.90
C THR A 101 -8.90 6.81 -14.04
N GLN A 102 -8.63 8.10 -13.76
CA GLN A 102 -7.27 8.66 -13.81
C GLN A 102 -6.33 8.02 -12.79
N ILE A 103 -6.83 7.75 -11.58
CA ILE A 103 -6.03 7.06 -10.56
C ILE A 103 -5.77 5.62 -10.98
N ALA A 104 -6.76 4.89 -11.50
CA ALA A 104 -6.60 3.54 -12.01
C ALA A 104 -5.50 3.46 -13.09
N GLU A 105 -5.48 4.39 -14.04
CA GLU A 105 -4.42 4.49 -15.06
C GLU A 105 -3.03 4.73 -14.46
N LYS A 106 -2.93 5.61 -13.46
CA LYS A 106 -1.65 5.90 -12.77
C LYS A 106 -1.14 4.76 -11.91
N LEU A 107 -2.01 3.84 -11.50
CA LEU A 107 -1.66 2.65 -10.73
C LEU A 107 -1.16 1.50 -11.61
N GLU A 108 -1.31 1.58 -12.93
CA GLU A 108 -0.77 0.56 -13.83
C GLU A 108 0.76 0.47 -13.68
N GLY A 109 1.27 -0.76 -13.58
CA GLY A 109 2.70 -1.01 -13.36
C GLY A 109 3.19 -0.70 -11.94
N THR A 110 2.28 -0.60 -10.97
CA THR A 110 2.64 -0.50 -9.55
C THR A 110 2.20 -1.72 -8.76
N GLU A 111 2.73 -1.85 -7.54
CA GLU A 111 2.32 -2.88 -6.58
C GLU A 111 2.13 -2.27 -5.18
N PHE A 112 1.33 -2.93 -4.36
CA PHE A 112 1.18 -2.54 -2.96
C PHE A 112 2.43 -2.93 -2.15
N VAL A 113 2.99 -2.01 -1.41
CA VAL A 113 4.03 -2.26 -0.40
C VAL A 113 3.40 -2.50 0.97
N THR A 114 2.29 -1.83 1.26
CA THR A 114 1.59 -1.95 2.54
C THR A 114 0.11 -2.26 2.36
N ALA A 115 -0.53 -2.76 3.39
CA ALA A 115 -1.97 -2.76 3.54
C ALA A 115 -2.52 -1.32 3.53
N PHE A 116 -3.82 -1.15 3.49
CA PHE A 116 -4.47 0.13 3.73
C PHE A 116 -4.56 0.41 5.23
N TYR A 117 -4.09 1.59 5.60
CA TYR A 117 -4.10 2.12 6.97
C TYR A 117 -4.93 3.38 7.08
N SER A 118 -5.41 3.64 8.28
CA SER A 118 -5.90 4.95 8.70
C SER A 118 -4.99 5.51 9.79
N LEU A 119 -4.87 6.83 9.82
CA LEU A 119 -4.24 7.58 10.89
C LEU A 119 -5.31 8.39 11.62
N THR A 120 -5.19 8.41 12.93
CA THR A 120 -5.95 9.33 13.78
C THR A 120 -4.98 10.01 14.74
N GLU A 121 -5.22 11.25 15.09
CA GLU A 121 -4.42 11.92 16.11
C GLU A 121 -4.56 11.14 17.43
N ASP A 122 -3.43 10.85 18.08
CA ASP A 122 -3.45 10.17 19.37
C ASP A 122 -3.56 11.20 20.49
N GLU A 123 -4.76 11.37 21.04
CA GLU A 123 -5.05 12.30 22.12
C GLU A 123 -4.25 11.99 23.41
N ASN A 124 -3.70 10.78 23.53
CA ASN A 124 -2.88 10.38 24.67
C ASN A 124 -1.38 10.52 24.42
N SER A 125 -0.98 10.98 23.24
CA SER A 125 0.42 11.20 22.91
C SER A 125 0.91 12.55 23.43
N ASP A 126 2.08 12.55 24.07
CA ASP A 126 2.79 13.78 24.43
C ASP A 126 3.42 14.46 23.20
N VAL A 127 3.46 13.76 22.07
CA VAL A 127 4.00 14.27 20.79
C VAL A 127 2.89 14.97 20.02
N LYS A 128 3.15 16.23 19.68
CA LYS A 128 2.22 16.99 18.83
C LYS A 128 2.34 16.55 17.38
N VAL A 129 1.20 16.44 16.74
CA VAL A 129 1.08 16.21 15.29
C VAL A 129 1.82 17.31 14.53
N GLU A 130 2.77 16.90 13.67
CA GLU A 130 3.50 17.82 12.82
C GLU A 130 2.69 18.14 11.56
N LYS A 131 2.57 19.43 11.27
CA LYS A 131 1.99 19.93 10.01
C LYS A 131 2.99 20.80 9.30
N THR A 132 2.95 20.74 7.96
CA THR A 132 3.72 21.64 7.10
C THR A 132 3.16 23.05 7.14
N GLU A 133 3.89 24.04 6.61
CA GLU A 133 3.44 25.44 6.56
C GLU A 133 2.13 25.61 5.78
N ASP A 134 1.88 24.77 4.78
CA ASP A 134 0.63 24.72 4.00
C ASP A 134 -0.47 23.86 4.66
N GLY A 135 -0.25 23.43 5.91
CA GLY A 135 -1.25 22.74 6.74
C GLY A 135 -1.42 21.25 6.51
N LYS A 136 -0.58 20.63 5.66
CA LYS A 136 -0.60 19.18 5.43
C LYS A 136 -0.03 18.43 6.63
N TYR A 137 -0.49 17.23 6.81
CA TYR A 137 0.00 16.31 7.83
C TYR A 137 1.32 15.69 7.39
N LYS A 138 2.33 15.75 8.25
CA LYS A 138 3.63 15.12 8.04
C LYS A 138 3.80 14.00 9.04
N VAL A 139 3.99 12.78 8.54
CA VAL A 139 4.01 11.56 9.36
C VAL A 139 5.19 10.69 8.98
N THR A 140 5.99 10.30 9.97
CA THR A 140 7.05 9.31 9.78
C THR A 140 6.53 7.93 10.20
N LEU A 141 6.61 6.96 9.30
CA LEU A 141 6.10 5.60 9.49
C LEU A 141 7.26 4.61 9.44
N THR A 142 7.26 3.61 10.32
CA THR A 142 8.15 2.47 10.22
C THR A 142 7.53 1.41 9.31
N VAL A 143 8.17 1.12 8.17
CA VAL A 143 7.70 0.19 7.15
C VAL A 143 8.61 -1.03 7.12
N GLN A 144 8.17 -2.15 7.71
CA GLN A 144 9.00 -3.35 7.90
C GLN A 144 9.57 -3.93 6.59
N ASN A 145 8.81 -3.81 5.50
CA ASN A 145 9.21 -4.34 4.18
C ASN A 145 9.94 -3.32 3.31
N LEU A 146 10.42 -2.22 3.89
CA LEU A 146 11.17 -1.21 3.16
C LEU A 146 12.55 -1.75 2.80
N THR A 147 12.82 -1.94 1.50
CA THR A 147 14.07 -2.45 0.98
C THR A 147 14.60 -1.56 -0.14
N LYS A 148 15.89 -1.69 -0.44
CA LYS A 148 16.54 -0.96 -1.54
C LYS A 148 16.02 -1.33 -2.93
N ASP A 149 15.32 -2.46 -3.05
CA ASP A 149 14.82 -2.96 -4.33
C ASP A 149 13.45 -2.33 -4.68
N LEU A 150 12.82 -1.66 -3.73
CA LEU A 150 11.60 -0.89 -3.97
C LEU A 150 11.97 0.44 -4.64
N THR A 151 11.35 0.70 -5.78
CA THR A 151 11.54 1.94 -6.56
C THR A 151 10.24 2.69 -6.72
N GLY A 152 10.32 4.00 -6.99
CA GLY A 152 9.14 4.81 -7.25
C GLY A 152 8.10 4.76 -6.13
N LEU A 153 8.55 4.83 -4.86
CA LEU A 153 7.64 4.81 -3.71
C LEU A 153 6.66 5.99 -3.75
N LYS A 154 5.38 5.70 -3.59
CA LYS A 154 4.27 6.64 -3.61
C LYS A 154 3.28 6.28 -2.51
N VAL A 155 2.42 7.21 -2.18
CA VAL A 155 1.25 6.97 -1.33
C VAL A 155 0.01 7.01 -2.21
N LEU A 156 -0.78 5.96 -2.18
CA LEU A 156 -2.16 5.96 -2.64
C LEU A 156 -3.04 6.34 -1.45
N ALA A 157 -3.70 7.49 -1.51
CA ALA A 157 -4.52 8.01 -0.42
C ALA A 157 -5.94 8.34 -0.88
N TYR A 158 -6.88 8.28 0.05
CA TYR A 158 -8.22 8.79 -0.12
C TYR A 158 -8.41 10.02 0.76
N ASN A 159 -8.70 11.14 0.15
CA ASN A 159 -9.01 12.39 0.82
C ASN A 159 -10.51 12.45 1.11
N ALA A 160 -10.89 12.18 2.36
CA ALA A 160 -12.30 12.13 2.76
C ALA A 160 -13.00 13.49 2.65
N ALA A 161 -12.26 14.59 2.86
CA ALA A 161 -12.82 15.94 2.75
C ALA A 161 -13.20 16.31 1.32
N LYS A 162 -12.45 15.82 0.33
CA LYS A 162 -12.69 16.02 -1.12
C LYS A 162 -13.54 14.92 -1.75
N GLY A 163 -13.55 13.73 -1.14
CA GLY A 163 -14.16 12.53 -1.71
C GLY A 163 -13.38 11.95 -2.88
N GLU A 164 -12.06 12.19 -2.95
CA GLU A 164 -11.20 11.87 -4.09
C GLU A 164 -10.02 10.99 -3.68
N TRP A 165 -9.57 10.16 -4.62
CA TRP A 165 -8.33 9.42 -4.50
C TRP A 165 -7.17 10.24 -5.07
N GLU A 166 -6.01 10.14 -4.44
CA GLU A 166 -4.78 10.82 -4.87
C GLU A 166 -3.57 9.90 -4.79
N ILE A 167 -2.57 10.19 -5.62
CA ILE A 167 -1.25 9.56 -5.55
C ILE A 167 -0.24 10.66 -5.23
N VAL A 168 0.49 10.48 -4.13
CA VAL A 168 1.49 11.41 -3.65
C VAL A 168 2.88 10.76 -3.75
N GLU A 169 3.80 11.41 -4.45
CA GLU A 169 5.19 10.94 -4.55
C GLU A 169 5.89 11.06 -3.20
N ILE A 170 6.72 10.05 -2.88
CA ILE A 170 7.58 10.07 -1.71
C ILE A 170 8.99 10.45 -2.18
N PRO A 171 9.51 11.63 -1.81
CA PRO A 171 10.83 12.05 -2.23
C PRO A 171 11.91 11.16 -1.60
N ALA A 172 13.03 10.99 -2.31
CA ALA A 172 14.08 10.06 -1.91
C ALA A 172 14.71 10.40 -0.55
N ASP A 173 14.76 11.67 -0.18
CA ASP A 173 15.26 12.15 1.11
C ASP A 173 14.28 11.92 2.28
N ALA A 174 13.05 11.56 1.97
CA ALA A 174 12.03 11.16 2.94
C ALA A 174 12.07 9.64 3.27
N ILE A 175 13.01 8.89 2.66
CA ILE A 175 13.15 7.44 2.83
C ILE A 175 14.45 7.15 3.58
N ASN A 176 14.35 6.49 4.73
CA ASN A 176 15.49 6.01 5.49
C ASN A 176 15.49 4.47 5.53
N LEU A 177 16.40 3.86 4.76
CA LEU A 177 16.50 2.40 4.65
C LEU A 177 17.15 1.76 5.88
N GLU A 178 17.99 2.51 6.64
CA GLU A 178 18.65 1.99 7.84
C GLU A 178 17.63 1.81 8.98
N ASP A 179 16.76 2.78 9.16
CA ASP A 179 15.72 2.78 10.19
C ASP A 179 14.38 2.18 9.69
N HIS A 180 14.32 1.78 8.42
CA HIS A 180 13.09 1.32 7.77
C HIS A 180 11.94 2.34 7.89
N THR A 181 12.24 3.64 7.76
CA THR A 181 11.23 4.68 7.89
C THR A 181 10.96 5.44 6.60
N VAL A 182 9.72 5.87 6.46
CA VAL A 182 9.26 6.72 5.36
C VAL A 182 8.50 7.89 5.95
N THR A 183 8.87 9.11 5.57
CA THR A 183 8.10 10.31 5.92
C THR A 183 7.15 10.67 4.77
N ILE A 184 5.87 10.66 5.06
CA ILE A 184 4.81 11.00 4.10
C ILE A 184 4.19 12.35 4.47
N THR A 185 3.70 13.06 3.45
CA THR A 185 2.99 14.33 3.62
C THR A 185 1.65 14.24 2.91
N LEU A 186 0.54 14.34 3.64
CA LEU A 186 -0.82 14.14 3.15
C LEU A 186 -1.71 15.33 3.50
N GLU A 187 -2.66 15.64 2.63
CA GLU A 187 -3.72 16.62 2.95
C GLU A 187 -4.75 16.05 3.93
N ASP A 188 -5.01 14.75 3.85
CA ASP A 188 -5.92 14.01 4.71
C ASP A 188 -5.26 12.71 5.16
N ILE A 189 -5.44 12.33 6.41
CA ILE A 189 -4.84 11.14 7.02
C ILE A 189 -5.82 9.95 7.12
N SER A 190 -6.99 10.07 6.53
CA SER A 190 -8.09 9.12 6.74
C SER A 190 -7.77 7.71 6.23
N LEU A 191 -7.27 7.58 5.00
CA LEU A 191 -6.95 6.29 4.39
C LEU A 191 -5.75 6.40 3.46
N PHE A 192 -4.80 5.47 3.60
CA PHE A 192 -3.66 5.41 2.68
C PHE A 192 -3.05 4.00 2.59
N SER A 193 -2.28 3.76 1.52
CA SER A 193 -1.37 2.62 1.35
C SER A 193 -0.08 3.10 0.67
N ILE A 194 1.06 2.54 1.03
CA ILE A 194 2.31 2.77 0.31
C ILE A 194 2.36 1.80 -0.86
N ILE A 195 2.72 2.31 -2.02
CA ILE A 195 2.86 1.56 -3.27
C ILE A 195 4.25 1.80 -3.86
N SER A 196 4.72 0.91 -4.73
CA SER A 196 5.97 1.04 -5.47
C SER A 196 5.75 0.69 -6.93
N ASP A 197 6.72 1.03 -7.78
CA ASP A 197 6.74 0.52 -9.14
C ASP A 197 6.91 -1.02 -9.11
N ASP A 198 6.17 -1.72 -9.97
CA ASP A 198 6.30 -3.18 -10.12
C ASP A 198 7.59 -3.50 -10.90
N PRO A 199 8.57 -4.18 -10.28
CA PRO A 199 9.81 -4.53 -10.97
C PRO A 199 9.60 -5.46 -12.17
N ALA A 200 8.46 -6.11 -12.27
CA ALA A 200 8.10 -6.94 -13.43
C ALA A 200 7.54 -6.13 -14.60
N ALA A 201 6.99 -4.94 -14.35
CA ALA A 201 6.43 -4.07 -15.40
C ALA A 201 7.52 -3.34 -16.21
N ALA A 202 8.76 -3.29 -15.70
CA ALA A 202 9.90 -2.62 -16.36
C ALA A 202 10.62 -3.48 -17.42
N LYS A 203 10.13 -4.67 -17.73
CA LYS A 203 10.66 -5.61 -18.73
C LYS A 203 9.76 -5.67 -19.93
#